data_e62bca445e51c0e8532ad302f691a161
#
_entry.id   e62bca445e51c0e8532ad302f691a161
#
_cell.length_a   1.000
_cell.length_b   1.000
_cell.length_c   1.000
_cell.angle_alpha   90.00
_cell.angle_beta   90.00
_cell.angle_gamma   90.00
#
_symmetry.space_group_name_H-M   'P 1'
#
loop_
_entity.id
_entity.type
_entity.pdbx_description
1 polymer ?
#
loop_
_entity_poly.entity_id
_entity_poly.type
_entity_poly.pdbx_seq_one_letter_code
_entity_poly.pdbx_strand_id
1 'polypeptide(L)'
;MSFKGDSVTHWLAELNGRFFRRVARRCSFSLRLGVCFLSIMAATVFVGFEDAGNLIWVANGILLSYLLLAPRWRWSYYFATGFAAQLISGIVVTPWRWRECAMMALFNLIEVAIAAFLLRRRSTHLPQFTNTAYIFRFIGLAVLAAPIAAGLLFAWTFAAWTHGAPWRALLNWVTTDSLGMAVATPACIALFQSKLRVDFMWRIDWCFPIALALLSIATFSQGRMPFFFLIYPLIAIILFRFGIGWASASALFVAVTGSYFTLRGLGPFANASAVSSVPPTVILQLFIASGMFMIYAASTVMENLRATERKLQSIVALHHLVTENSRDVIVLSDFRGNRSYVSPAAERMGGWKEEDLEPYHSLDLVHPEDRQGVEKALGMLRSSGEGALIECRVRKKNGKYIWVESSLHAVNDPTTGLVTGILNLVRDISKRKIAEQKLQDAYHALEELSLTDPLTRLANRRHFDQCVASEWQRARREDRPLSLLLVDVDWFKSYNDTYGHLRGDSCLKQISEVMTSVVTRAGDLVARFGGEEFAVVLPNTTKEGAIAVAENICASLRQMRLTHEANPLGYVTISVGCSTIIPVAGAHSSILIQMADEAMYAAKKNGRNRVCSESVLGHEALQAS
;
A
#
# COMPACT_ATOMS: atom_id res chain seq x y z
N MET A 1 -49.28 -20.05 -14.25
CA MET A 1 -48.61 -21.27 -13.79
C MET A 1 -47.69 -21.76 -14.90
N SER A 2 -46.42 -21.34 -14.85
CA SER A 2 -45.37 -21.82 -15.75
C SER A 2 -44.37 -22.56 -14.88
N PHE A 3 -44.28 -23.87 -15.03
CA PHE A 3 -43.49 -24.75 -14.19
C PHE A 3 -42.02 -24.75 -14.64
N LYS A 4 -41.17 -24.61 -13.64
CA LYS A 4 -39.72 -24.77 -13.62
C LYS A 4 -39.21 -26.01 -14.35
N GLY A 5 -38.86 -25.90 -15.64
CA GLY A 5 -38.12 -26.91 -16.41
C GLY A 5 -36.60 -26.81 -16.29
N ASP A 6 -36.06 -25.64 -15.88
CA ASP A 6 -34.63 -25.37 -15.96
C ASP A 6 -33.76 -25.95 -14.82
N SER A 7 -34.35 -26.33 -13.69
CA SER A 7 -33.56 -26.84 -12.56
C SER A 7 -33.15 -28.32 -12.70
N VAL A 8 -33.90 -29.13 -13.39
CA VAL A 8 -33.62 -30.57 -13.58
C VAL A 8 -32.55 -30.78 -14.65
N THR A 9 -32.60 -30.01 -15.73
CA THR A 9 -31.60 -30.08 -16.80
C THR A 9 -30.23 -29.56 -16.34
N HIS A 10 -30.20 -28.52 -15.50
CA HIS A 10 -28.96 -28.03 -14.90
C HIS A 10 -28.36 -29.02 -13.90
N TRP A 11 -29.19 -29.67 -13.09
CA TRP A 11 -28.78 -30.71 -12.13
C TRP A 11 -28.26 -31.98 -12.82
N LEU A 12 -28.89 -32.41 -13.91
CA LEU A 12 -28.44 -33.55 -14.75
C LEU A 12 -27.14 -33.23 -15.48
N ALA A 13 -26.94 -32.02 -15.98
CA ALA A 13 -25.70 -31.59 -16.60
C ALA A 13 -24.53 -31.52 -15.59
N GLU A 14 -24.80 -31.11 -14.37
CA GLU A 14 -23.79 -31.04 -13.29
C GLU A 14 -23.40 -32.44 -12.78
N LEU A 15 -24.38 -33.37 -12.66
CA LEU A 15 -24.17 -34.78 -12.32
C LEU A 15 -23.35 -35.49 -13.41
N ASN A 16 -23.70 -35.31 -14.69
CA ASN A 16 -22.96 -35.85 -15.82
C ASN A 16 -21.52 -35.30 -15.85
N GLY A 17 -21.35 -33.98 -15.65
CA GLY A 17 -20.00 -33.37 -15.60
C GLY A 17 -19.15 -33.86 -14.41
N ARG A 18 -19.75 -34.19 -13.27
CA ARG A 18 -19.03 -34.77 -12.10
C ARG A 18 -18.73 -36.26 -12.33
N PHE A 19 -19.61 -37.01 -12.97
CA PHE A 19 -19.39 -38.41 -13.31
C PHE A 19 -18.27 -38.56 -14.35
N PHE A 20 -18.33 -37.85 -15.48
CA PHE A 20 -17.27 -37.85 -16.51
C PHE A 20 -15.91 -37.37 -15.97
N ARG A 21 -15.89 -36.35 -15.12
CA ARG A 21 -14.66 -35.93 -14.47
C ARG A 21 -14.09 -36.97 -13.50
N ARG A 22 -14.94 -37.76 -12.82
CA ARG A 22 -14.50 -38.88 -11.96
C ARG A 22 -13.96 -40.04 -12.79
N VAL A 23 -14.64 -40.40 -13.88
CA VAL A 23 -14.20 -41.47 -14.80
C VAL A 23 -12.88 -41.05 -15.48
N ALA A 24 -12.77 -39.84 -16.01
CA ALA A 24 -11.55 -39.35 -16.61
C ALA A 24 -10.38 -39.29 -15.59
N ARG A 25 -10.64 -38.90 -14.33
CA ARG A 25 -9.64 -38.96 -13.25
C ARG A 25 -9.24 -40.38 -12.86
N ARG A 26 -10.14 -41.34 -12.91
CA ARG A 26 -9.84 -42.77 -12.67
C ARG A 26 -9.04 -43.37 -13.82
N CYS A 27 -9.44 -43.15 -15.06
CA CYS A 27 -8.68 -43.59 -16.23
C CYS A 27 -7.29 -42.99 -16.27
N SER A 28 -7.12 -41.68 -15.95
CA SER A 28 -5.81 -41.04 -15.88
C SER A 28 -4.95 -41.58 -14.72
N PHE A 29 -5.58 -42.05 -13.63
CA PHE A 29 -4.83 -42.65 -12.52
C PHE A 29 -4.36 -44.05 -12.86
N SER A 30 -5.20 -44.90 -13.42
CA SER A 30 -4.81 -46.25 -13.87
C SER A 30 -3.75 -46.20 -14.97
N LEU A 31 -3.85 -45.25 -15.89
CA LEU A 31 -2.83 -45.01 -16.90
C LEU A 31 -1.48 -44.63 -16.26
N ARG A 32 -1.49 -43.75 -15.23
CA ARG A 32 -0.27 -43.39 -14.49
C ARG A 32 0.34 -44.56 -13.75
N LEU A 33 -0.46 -45.46 -13.17
CA LEU A 33 0.04 -46.67 -12.56
C LEU A 33 0.64 -47.62 -13.61
N GLY A 34 -0.01 -47.78 -14.77
CA GLY A 34 0.53 -48.56 -15.89
C GLY A 34 1.87 -48.01 -16.41
N VAL A 35 1.96 -46.68 -16.60
CA VAL A 35 3.22 -46.04 -17.01
C VAL A 35 4.28 -46.19 -15.91
N CYS A 36 3.93 -46.06 -14.64
CA CYS A 36 4.84 -46.30 -13.53
C CYS A 36 5.36 -47.76 -13.55
N PHE A 37 4.47 -48.71 -13.70
CA PHE A 37 4.83 -50.14 -13.79
C PHE A 37 5.81 -50.39 -14.93
N LEU A 38 5.45 -49.96 -16.16
CA LEU A 38 6.29 -50.15 -17.35
C LEU A 38 7.65 -49.48 -17.27
N SER A 39 7.68 -48.25 -16.73
CA SER A 39 8.97 -47.52 -16.60
C SER A 39 9.90 -48.14 -15.55
N ILE A 40 9.36 -48.61 -14.42
CA ILE A 40 10.15 -49.35 -13.43
C ILE A 40 10.59 -50.69 -14.00
N MET A 41 9.73 -51.43 -14.65
CA MET A 41 10.02 -52.70 -15.28
C MET A 41 11.14 -52.54 -16.33
N ALA A 42 11.00 -51.56 -17.24
CA ALA A 42 12.01 -51.27 -18.24
C ALA A 42 13.36 -50.91 -17.62
N ALA A 43 13.38 -50.11 -16.56
CA ALA A 43 14.56 -49.74 -15.82
C ALA A 43 15.24 -50.98 -15.18
N THR A 44 14.45 -51.84 -14.56
CA THR A 44 14.95 -53.08 -13.91
C THR A 44 15.47 -54.08 -14.93
N VAL A 45 14.74 -54.26 -16.05
CA VAL A 45 15.16 -55.15 -17.15
C VAL A 45 16.46 -54.64 -17.78
N PHE A 46 16.60 -53.34 -18.01
CA PHE A 46 17.81 -52.74 -18.56
C PHE A 46 19.05 -53.05 -17.70
N VAL A 47 18.91 -52.95 -16.38
CA VAL A 47 20.00 -53.22 -15.43
C VAL A 47 20.27 -54.72 -15.31
N GLY A 48 19.29 -55.58 -15.43
CA GLY A 48 19.42 -57.01 -15.20
C GLY A 48 19.99 -57.82 -16.37
N PHE A 49 19.92 -57.33 -17.61
CA PHE A 49 20.38 -58.06 -18.79
C PHE A 49 21.93 -58.25 -18.88
N GLU A 50 22.71 -57.50 -18.10
CA GLU A 50 24.17 -57.45 -18.32
C GLU A 50 25.04 -57.65 -17.07
N ASP A 51 24.59 -58.40 -16.05
CA ASP A 51 25.29 -58.52 -14.76
C ASP A 51 25.56 -57.14 -14.09
N ALA A 52 24.73 -56.18 -14.41
CA ALA A 52 24.90 -54.75 -14.17
C ALA A 52 24.61 -54.32 -12.74
N GLY A 53 24.59 -55.23 -11.77
CA GLY A 53 24.29 -54.94 -10.36
C GLY A 53 25.16 -53.87 -9.69
N ASN A 54 26.08 -53.27 -10.42
CA ASN A 54 27.06 -52.30 -9.91
C ASN A 54 27.00 -50.93 -10.62
N LEU A 55 25.96 -50.58 -11.36
CA LEU A 55 25.99 -49.32 -12.12
C LEU A 55 25.09 -48.21 -11.57
N ILE A 56 23.84 -48.16 -11.93
CA ILE A 56 22.92 -47.12 -11.53
C ILE A 56 21.53 -47.69 -11.43
N TRP A 57 20.90 -47.61 -10.25
CA TRP A 57 19.58 -48.13 -10.03
C TRP A 57 18.52 -47.06 -10.16
N VAL A 58 18.08 -46.76 -11.39
CA VAL A 58 17.14 -45.66 -11.67
C VAL A 58 15.71 -45.96 -11.27
N ALA A 59 15.33 -47.23 -11.04
CA ALA A 59 13.98 -47.66 -10.69
C ALA A 59 13.44 -46.99 -9.42
N ASN A 60 14.29 -46.84 -8.40
CA ASN A 60 13.95 -46.19 -7.14
C ASN A 60 13.70 -44.69 -7.34
N GLY A 61 14.48 -44.00 -8.17
CA GLY A 61 14.27 -42.58 -8.51
C GLY A 61 12.97 -42.34 -9.27
N ILE A 62 12.61 -43.27 -10.17
CA ILE A 62 11.31 -43.23 -10.88
C ILE A 62 10.17 -43.37 -9.88
N LEU A 63 10.18 -44.39 -9.02
CA LEU A 63 9.13 -44.62 -8.02
C LEU A 63 9.02 -43.45 -7.05
N LEU A 64 10.15 -42.91 -6.57
CA LEU A 64 10.18 -41.73 -5.71
C LEU A 64 9.49 -40.53 -6.35
N SER A 65 9.71 -40.31 -7.66
CA SER A 65 9.08 -39.19 -8.37
C SER A 65 7.56 -39.27 -8.40
N TYR A 66 7.00 -40.46 -8.59
CA TYR A 66 5.54 -40.68 -8.52
C TYR A 66 5.00 -40.44 -7.10
N LEU A 67 5.68 -40.90 -6.06
CA LEU A 67 5.26 -40.69 -4.67
C LEU A 67 5.33 -39.22 -4.28
N LEU A 68 6.33 -38.50 -4.71
CA LEU A 68 6.47 -37.07 -4.43
C LEU A 68 5.40 -36.22 -5.15
N LEU A 69 4.89 -36.66 -6.29
CA LEU A 69 3.83 -35.98 -7.03
C LEU A 69 2.42 -36.42 -6.62
N ALA A 70 2.29 -37.61 -6.01
CA ALA A 70 1.01 -38.14 -5.59
C ALA A 70 0.60 -37.71 -4.18
N PRO A 71 -0.68 -37.58 -3.87
CA PRO A 71 -1.17 -37.41 -2.50
C PRO A 71 -0.90 -38.68 -1.69
N ARG A 72 -0.63 -38.55 -0.37
CA ARG A 72 -0.21 -39.67 0.51
C ARG A 72 -1.16 -40.87 0.49
N TRP A 73 -2.48 -40.63 0.37
CA TRP A 73 -3.48 -41.71 0.33
C TRP A 73 -3.37 -42.61 -0.91
N ARG A 74 -2.62 -42.21 -1.95
CA ARG A 74 -2.33 -43.03 -3.14
C ARG A 74 -1.01 -43.79 -3.08
N TRP A 75 -0.21 -43.56 -2.08
CA TRP A 75 1.14 -44.14 -1.98
C TRP A 75 1.11 -45.67 -1.98
N SER A 76 0.12 -46.30 -1.29
CA SER A 76 -0.04 -47.76 -1.27
C SER A 76 -0.13 -48.37 -2.65
N TYR A 77 -0.84 -47.71 -3.57
CA TYR A 77 -0.99 -48.19 -4.96
C TYR A 77 0.36 -48.11 -5.71
N TYR A 78 1.12 -47.05 -5.54
CA TYR A 78 2.45 -46.90 -6.17
C TYR A 78 3.47 -47.85 -5.57
N PHE A 79 3.44 -48.09 -4.26
CA PHE A 79 4.26 -49.10 -3.63
C PHE A 79 3.95 -50.53 -4.14
N ALA A 80 2.68 -50.88 -4.21
CA ALA A 80 2.27 -52.19 -4.77
C ALA A 80 2.72 -52.33 -6.23
N THR A 81 2.53 -51.27 -7.04
CA THR A 81 2.94 -51.23 -8.44
C THR A 81 4.46 -51.36 -8.57
N GLY A 82 5.25 -50.61 -7.77
CA GLY A 82 6.70 -50.67 -7.76
C GLY A 82 7.22 -52.05 -7.33
N PHE A 83 6.66 -52.64 -6.30
CA PHE A 83 6.97 -54.00 -5.87
C PHE A 83 6.74 -55.04 -6.96
N ALA A 84 5.54 -55.01 -7.55
CA ALA A 84 5.20 -55.96 -8.62
C ALA A 84 6.11 -55.81 -9.85
N ALA A 85 6.39 -54.55 -10.26
CA ALA A 85 7.27 -54.30 -11.38
C ALA A 85 8.70 -54.80 -11.14
N GLN A 86 9.27 -54.54 -9.98
CA GLN A 86 10.63 -55.00 -9.62
C GLN A 86 10.71 -56.53 -9.42
N LEU A 87 9.69 -57.12 -8.80
CA LEU A 87 9.62 -58.55 -8.61
C LEU A 87 9.53 -59.32 -9.94
N ILE A 88 8.58 -58.90 -10.82
CA ILE A 88 8.37 -59.55 -12.10
C ILE A 88 9.59 -59.43 -12.99
N SER A 89 10.14 -58.22 -13.11
CA SER A 89 11.34 -58.01 -13.91
C SER A 89 12.56 -58.72 -13.34
N GLY A 90 12.71 -58.78 -12.02
CA GLY A 90 13.79 -59.55 -11.36
C GLY A 90 13.70 -61.05 -11.70
N ILE A 91 12.52 -61.67 -11.58
CA ILE A 91 12.32 -63.06 -11.93
C ILE A 91 12.60 -63.35 -13.41
N VAL A 92 12.25 -62.44 -14.30
CA VAL A 92 12.44 -62.61 -15.76
C VAL A 92 13.89 -62.48 -16.18
N VAL A 93 14.64 -61.57 -15.52
CA VAL A 93 15.96 -61.13 -16.02
C VAL A 93 17.13 -61.70 -15.24
N THR A 94 16.94 -62.00 -13.96
CA THR A 94 18.05 -62.54 -13.11
C THR A 94 17.89 -64.04 -12.90
N PRO A 95 19.03 -64.78 -12.68
CA PRO A 95 18.98 -66.17 -12.35
C PRO A 95 18.54 -66.46 -10.90
N TRP A 96 18.14 -65.42 -10.18
CA TRP A 96 17.77 -65.51 -8.78
C TRP A 96 16.42 -66.15 -8.57
N ARG A 97 16.27 -66.81 -7.40
CA ARG A 97 14.98 -67.38 -7.01
C ARG A 97 13.99 -66.26 -6.68
N TRP A 98 12.72 -66.51 -6.85
CA TRP A 98 11.67 -65.50 -6.58
C TRP A 98 11.74 -64.87 -5.19
N ARG A 99 12.25 -65.62 -4.17
CA ARG A 99 12.42 -65.12 -2.80
C ARG A 99 13.51 -64.03 -2.74
N GLU A 100 14.60 -64.20 -3.47
CA GLU A 100 15.68 -63.24 -3.58
C GLU A 100 15.23 -61.97 -4.27
N CYS A 101 14.50 -62.10 -5.38
CA CYS A 101 13.90 -60.99 -6.10
C CYS A 101 12.90 -60.22 -5.23
N ALA A 102 12.06 -60.95 -4.45
CA ALA A 102 11.11 -60.34 -3.54
C ALA A 102 11.80 -59.55 -2.41
N MET A 103 12.88 -60.10 -1.87
CA MET A 103 13.69 -59.43 -0.82
C MET A 103 14.33 -58.14 -1.34
N MET A 104 14.95 -58.19 -2.52
CA MET A 104 15.51 -57.03 -3.18
C MET A 104 14.47 -55.94 -3.45
N ALA A 105 13.30 -56.33 -4.01
CA ALA A 105 12.19 -55.39 -4.23
C ALA A 105 11.73 -54.75 -2.91
N LEU A 106 11.68 -55.51 -1.81
CA LEU A 106 11.30 -54.99 -0.50
C LEU A 106 12.28 -53.95 0.04
N PHE A 107 13.60 -54.20 -0.04
CA PHE A 107 14.60 -53.22 0.40
C PHE A 107 14.58 -51.94 -0.43
N ASN A 108 14.39 -52.07 -1.74
CA ASN A 108 14.18 -50.91 -2.62
C ASN A 108 12.93 -50.08 -2.23
N LEU A 109 11.85 -50.76 -1.86
CA LEU A 109 10.64 -50.06 -1.39
C LEU A 109 10.87 -49.37 -0.04
N ILE A 110 11.59 -50.00 0.89
CA ILE A 110 11.97 -49.41 2.19
C ILE A 110 12.75 -48.12 1.96
N GLU A 111 13.75 -48.18 1.08
CA GLU A 111 14.55 -47.01 0.71
C GLU A 111 13.71 -45.87 0.18
N VAL A 112 12.87 -46.12 -0.83
CA VAL A 112 12.01 -45.12 -1.43
C VAL A 112 10.97 -44.59 -0.42
N ALA A 113 10.48 -45.47 0.50
CA ALA A 113 9.57 -45.06 1.56
C ALA A 113 10.22 -44.07 2.53
N ILE A 114 11.46 -44.39 2.97
CA ILE A 114 12.27 -43.49 3.84
C ILE A 114 12.46 -42.14 3.14
N ALA A 115 12.92 -42.14 1.88
CA ALA A 115 13.14 -40.92 1.10
C ALA A 115 11.86 -40.09 0.96
N ALA A 116 10.76 -40.70 0.53
CA ALA A 116 9.49 -40.04 0.34
C ALA A 116 8.91 -39.46 1.64
N PHE A 117 8.98 -40.24 2.73
CA PHE A 117 8.50 -39.83 4.03
C PHE A 117 9.28 -38.63 4.58
N LEU A 118 10.61 -38.69 4.56
CA LEU A 118 11.49 -37.64 5.07
C LEU A 118 11.31 -36.34 4.27
N LEU A 119 11.24 -36.40 2.94
CA LEU A 119 11.04 -35.23 2.09
C LEU A 119 9.66 -34.59 2.28
N ARG A 120 8.63 -35.40 2.50
CA ARG A 120 7.22 -34.92 2.63
C ARG A 120 6.84 -34.57 4.08
N ARG A 121 7.65 -34.93 5.09
CA ARG A 121 7.33 -34.66 6.50
C ARG A 121 7.26 -33.16 6.81
N ARG A 122 8.11 -32.35 6.18
CA ARG A 122 8.25 -30.90 6.41
C ARG A 122 7.78 -30.01 5.25
N SER A 123 7.19 -30.60 4.19
CA SER A 123 6.75 -29.81 3.03
C SER A 123 5.43 -30.37 2.49
N THR A 124 4.40 -29.51 2.49
CA THR A 124 3.11 -29.76 1.81
C THR A 124 3.14 -29.40 0.33
N HIS A 125 4.20 -28.70 -0.10
CA HIS A 125 4.35 -28.24 -1.48
C HIS A 125 4.91 -29.32 -2.40
N LEU A 126 4.59 -29.22 -3.70
CA LEU A 126 5.18 -30.05 -4.74
C LEU A 126 6.69 -29.86 -4.79
N PRO A 127 7.47 -30.89 -5.20
CA PRO A 127 8.92 -30.81 -5.29
C PRO A 127 9.37 -29.68 -6.24
N GLN A 128 10.27 -28.86 -5.76
CA GLN A 128 10.81 -27.70 -6.49
C GLN A 128 12.34 -27.77 -6.55
N PHE A 129 12.86 -28.38 -7.61
CA PHE A 129 14.31 -28.46 -7.85
C PHE A 129 14.93 -27.11 -8.28
N THR A 130 14.16 -26.04 -8.25
CA THR A 130 14.62 -24.65 -8.40
C THR A 130 14.90 -23.98 -7.04
N ASN A 131 14.48 -24.61 -5.93
CA ASN A 131 14.69 -24.08 -4.59
C ASN A 131 15.93 -24.71 -3.94
N THR A 132 16.90 -23.88 -3.61
CA THR A 132 18.19 -24.30 -3.02
C THR A 132 18.00 -25.16 -1.76
N ALA A 133 17.12 -24.74 -0.85
CA ALA A 133 16.87 -25.50 0.39
C ALA A 133 16.19 -26.85 0.12
N TYR A 134 15.41 -26.96 -0.97
CA TYR A 134 14.82 -28.23 -1.39
C TYR A 134 15.89 -29.16 -1.97
N ILE A 135 16.80 -28.64 -2.80
CA ILE A 135 17.90 -29.40 -3.40
C ILE A 135 18.79 -29.99 -2.29
N PHE A 136 19.22 -29.19 -1.33
CA PHE A 136 20.03 -29.69 -0.20
C PHE A 136 19.31 -30.75 0.61
N ARG A 137 18.01 -30.57 0.88
CA ARG A 137 17.20 -31.59 1.55
C ARG A 137 17.06 -32.86 0.72
N PHE A 138 16.86 -32.74 -0.58
CA PHE A 138 16.77 -33.86 -1.49
C PHE A 138 18.08 -34.65 -1.50
N ILE A 139 19.23 -33.98 -1.65
CA ILE A 139 20.56 -34.63 -1.62
C ILE A 139 20.80 -35.30 -0.25
N GLY A 140 20.56 -34.58 0.84
CA GLY A 140 20.83 -35.11 2.18
C GLY A 140 19.92 -36.27 2.58
N LEU A 141 18.62 -36.18 2.25
CA LEU A 141 17.62 -37.15 2.74
C LEU A 141 17.32 -38.27 1.75
N ALA A 142 17.18 -37.97 0.46
CA ALA A 142 16.84 -38.99 -0.53
C ALA A 142 18.06 -39.62 -1.20
N VAL A 143 19.07 -38.80 -1.52
CA VAL A 143 20.26 -39.30 -2.23
C VAL A 143 21.27 -39.96 -1.28
N LEU A 144 21.38 -39.48 -0.03
CA LEU A 144 22.37 -40.01 0.92
C LEU A 144 21.73 -40.84 2.05
N ALA A 145 20.86 -40.22 2.87
CA ALA A 145 20.37 -40.87 4.09
C ALA A 145 19.50 -42.11 3.84
N ALA A 146 18.63 -42.08 2.83
CA ALA A 146 17.75 -43.21 2.53
C ALA A 146 18.51 -44.42 1.97
N PRO A 147 19.41 -44.31 0.98
CA PRO A 147 20.25 -45.41 0.52
C PRO A 147 21.18 -45.97 1.60
N ILE A 148 21.76 -45.10 2.44
CA ILE A 148 22.58 -45.57 3.57
C ILE A 148 21.77 -46.40 4.55
N ALA A 149 20.57 -45.92 4.95
CA ALA A 149 19.72 -46.63 5.90
C ALA A 149 19.21 -47.98 5.35
N ALA A 150 18.74 -48.01 4.10
CA ALA A 150 18.31 -49.24 3.45
C ALA A 150 19.49 -50.19 3.16
N GLY A 151 20.62 -49.62 2.73
CA GLY A 151 21.85 -50.38 2.46
C GLY A 151 22.44 -51.02 3.69
N LEU A 152 22.38 -50.42 4.88
CA LEU A 152 22.77 -51.04 6.13
C LEU A 152 21.90 -52.25 6.47
N LEU A 153 20.58 -52.13 6.31
CA LEU A 153 19.66 -53.27 6.50
C LEU A 153 19.93 -54.39 5.50
N PHE A 154 20.14 -54.05 4.23
CA PHE A 154 20.48 -54.98 3.18
C PHE A 154 21.82 -55.66 3.42
N ALA A 155 22.87 -54.91 3.72
CA ALA A 155 24.22 -55.47 3.94
C ALA A 155 24.27 -56.46 5.11
N TRP A 156 23.50 -56.18 6.17
CA TRP A 156 23.41 -57.08 7.31
C TRP A 156 22.71 -58.41 6.95
N THR A 157 21.58 -58.34 6.22
CA THR A 157 20.86 -59.53 5.77
C THR A 157 21.64 -60.31 4.72
N PHE A 158 22.31 -59.62 3.79
CA PHE A 158 23.17 -60.20 2.77
C PHE A 158 24.34 -60.97 3.38
N ALA A 159 25.02 -60.36 4.36
CA ALA A 159 26.13 -61.03 5.07
C ALA A 159 25.71 -62.31 5.81
N ALA A 160 24.53 -62.26 6.46
CA ALA A 160 23.93 -63.40 7.13
C ALA A 160 23.60 -64.56 6.18
N TRP A 161 23.35 -64.25 4.92
CA TRP A 161 22.86 -65.21 3.95
C TRP A 161 23.94 -65.74 2.99
N THR A 162 24.86 -64.89 2.52
CA THR A 162 25.85 -65.23 1.50
C THR A 162 27.27 -65.42 2.05
N HIS A 163 27.50 -65.16 3.34
CA HIS A 163 28.85 -65.08 3.95
C HIS A 163 29.79 -64.08 3.23
N GLY A 164 29.21 -63.16 2.41
CA GLY A 164 29.94 -62.11 1.70
C GLY A 164 30.35 -60.95 2.59
N ALA A 165 31.26 -60.11 2.12
CA ALA A 165 31.72 -58.94 2.85
C ALA A 165 30.62 -57.85 2.91
N PRO A 166 30.01 -57.56 4.09
CA PRO A 166 28.84 -56.67 4.19
C PRO A 166 29.12 -55.23 3.75
N TRP A 167 30.37 -54.77 3.97
CA TRP A 167 30.77 -53.42 3.59
C TRP A 167 30.80 -53.21 2.06
N ARG A 168 31.13 -54.25 1.28
CA ARG A 168 31.08 -54.18 -0.20
C ARG A 168 29.63 -54.11 -0.69
N ALA A 169 28.74 -54.89 -0.11
CA ALA A 169 27.34 -54.86 -0.42
C ALA A 169 26.73 -53.49 -0.08
N LEU A 170 27.06 -52.94 1.09
CA LEU A 170 26.64 -51.59 1.47
C LEU A 170 27.15 -50.53 0.49
N LEU A 171 28.44 -50.56 0.16
CA LEU A 171 29.03 -49.56 -0.73
C LEU A 171 28.37 -49.59 -2.11
N ASN A 172 28.20 -50.80 -2.68
CA ASN A 172 27.54 -50.95 -3.97
C ASN A 172 26.11 -50.46 -3.92
N TRP A 173 25.33 -50.81 -2.89
CA TRP A 173 23.96 -50.32 -2.70
C TRP A 173 23.91 -48.81 -2.67
N VAL A 174 24.66 -48.20 -1.77
CA VAL A 174 24.66 -46.74 -1.59
C VAL A 174 25.07 -46.03 -2.87
N THR A 175 26.11 -46.46 -3.57
CA THR A 175 26.59 -45.78 -4.77
C THR A 175 25.62 -45.90 -5.94
N THR A 176 25.02 -47.08 -6.16
CA THR A 176 24.10 -47.32 -7.28
C THR A 176 22.76 -46.61 -7.10
N ASP A 177 22.18 -46.70 -5.90
CA ASP A 177 20.86 -46.12 -5.61
C ASP A 177 20.89 -44.62 -5.41
N SER A 178 21.92 -44.11 -4.71
CA SER A 178 22.11 -42.65 -4.60
C SER A 178 22.19 -41.97 -5.95
N LEU A 179 22.95 -42.53 -6.86
CA LEU A 179 23.13 -41.98 -8.20
C LEU A 179 21.85 -42.11 -9.03
N GLY A 180 21.18 -43.27 -8.94
CA GLY A 180 19.89 -43.50 -9.60
C GLY A 180 18.82 -42.50 -9.15
N MET A 181 18.72 -42.28 -7.83
CA MET A 181 17.78 -41.26 -7.30
C MET A 181 18.17 -39.85 -7.73
N ALA A 182 19.44 -39.48 -7.67
CA ALA A 182 19.91 -38.15 -8.04
C ALA A 182 19.62 -37.81 -9.50
N VAL A 183 19.75 -38.77 -10.40
CA VAL A 183 19.55 -38.57 -11.84
C VAL A 183 18.07 -38.69 -12.23
N ALA A 184 17.41 -39.79 -11.84
CA ALA A 184 16.07 -40.12 -12.34
C ALA A 184 14.98 -39.28 -11.70
N THR A 185 15.05 -38.96 -10.40
CA THR A 185 13.98 -38.26 -9.72
C THR A 185 13.72 -36.86 -10.29
N PRO A 186 14.71 -35.96 -10.45
CA PRO A 186 14.43 -34.64 -11.02
C PRO A 186 14.03 -34.68 -12.49
N ALA A 187 14.58 -35.63 -13.27
CA ALA A 187 14.20 -35.84 -14.68
C ALA A 187 12.72 -36.23 -14.80
N CYS A 188 12.28 -37.23 -14.05
CA CYS A 188 10.89 -37.67 -14.03
C CYS A 188 9.93 -36.60 -13.51
N ILE A 189 10.27 -35.88 -12.44
CA ILE A 189 9.44 -34.80 -11.91
C ILE A 189 9.29 -33.67 -12.92
N ALA A 190 10.36 -33.30 -13.62
CA ALA A 190 10.31 -32.28 -14.67
C ALA A 190 9.40 -32.69 -15.82
N LEU A 191 9.49 -33.96 -16.23
CA LEU A 191 8.63 -34.53 -17.28
C LEU A 191 7.14 -34.48 -16.90
N PHE A 192 6.81 -34.92 -15.68
CA PHE A 192 5.41 -35.01 -15.21
C PHE A 192 4.80 -33.65 -14.82
N GLN A 193 5.60 -32.66 -14.46
CA GLN A 193 5.09 -31.31 -14.14
C GLN A 193 4.87 -30.43 -15.37
N SER A 194 4.98 -30.97 -16.58
CA SER A 194 4.94 -30.21 -17.85
C SER A 194 5.94 -29.06 -17.91
N LYS A 195 6.98 -29.11 -17.07
CA LYS A 195 8.06 -28.11 -17.05
C LYS A 195 9.11 -28.35 -18.14
N LEU A 196 8.98 -29.45 -18.87
CA LEU A 196 9.55 -29.58 -20.19
C LEU A 196 8.70 -28.74 -21.15
N ARG A 197 8.78 -27.41 -21.01
CA ARG A 197 8.16 -26.51 -21.96
C ARG A 197 8.75 -26.75 -23.31
N VAL A 198 7.98 -27.45 -24.16
CA VAL A 198 8.21 -27.56 -25.60
C VAL A 198 7.59 -26.33 -26.28
N ASP A 199 7.32 -25.26 -25.52
CA ASP A 199 6.80 -24.03 -26.06
C ASP A 199 7.83 -23.47 -27.04
N PHE A 200 7.59 -23.78 -28.32
CA PHE A 200 8.27 -23.21 -29.46
C PHE A 200 9.80 -23.25 -29.36
N MET A 201 10.34 -24.47 -29.23
CA MET A 201 11.77 -24.65 -29.50
C MET A 201 11.98 -24.32 -30.98
N TRP A 202 12.73 -23.28 -31.23
CA TRP A 202 13.19 -23.00 -32.62
C TRP A 202 13.86 -24.26 -33.15
N ARG A 203 13.75 -24.54 -34.44
CA ARG A 203 14.39 -25.74 -35.03
C ARG A 203 15.86 -25.93 -34.60
N ILE A 204 16.57 -24.84 -34.39
CA ILE A 204 17.95 -24.80 -33.90
C ILE A 204 18.12 -25.33 -32.46
N ASP A 205 17.14 -25.14 -31.61
CA ASP A 205 17.25 -25.55 -30.18
C ASP A 205 17.36 -27.07 -30.01
N TRP A 206 16.81 -27.87 -30.91
CA TRP A 206 16.91 -29.31 -30.89
C TRP A 206 18.32 -29.82 -31.19
N CYS A 207 19.22 -28.98 -31.78
CA CYS A 207 20.59 -29.37 -32.08
C CYS A 207 21.36 -29.75 -30.79
N PHE A 208 21.09 -29.13 -29.63
CA PHE A 208 21.82 -29.40 -28.39
C PHE A 208 21.53 -30.79 -27.80
N PRO A 209 20.27 -31.21 -27.56
CA PRO A 209 19.96 -32.57 -27.13
C PRO A 209 20.41 -33.64 -28.14
N ILE A 210 20.26 -33.39 -29.44
CA ILE A 210 20.70 -34.30 -30.49
C ILE A 210 22.23 -34.40 -30.51
N ALA A 211 22.94 -33.28 -30.46
CA ALA A 211 24.39 -33.25 -30.37
C ALA A 211 24.91 -34.01 -29.12
N LEU A 212 24.25 -33.82 -27.97
CA LEU A 212 24.59 -34.57 -26.77
C LEU A 212 24.38 -36.07 -26.96
N ALA A 213 23.28 -36.49 -27.55
CA ALA A 213 23.00 -37.91 -27.82
C ALA A 213 24.04 -38.49 -28.75
N LEU A 214 24.34 -37.84 -29.85
CA LEU A 214 25.37 -38.27 -30.79
C LEU A 214 26.77 -38.31 -30.17
N LEU A 215 27.14 -37.27 -29.41
CA LEU A 215 28.41 -37.19 -28.69
C LEU A 215 28.54 -38.30 -27.67
N SER A 216 27.48 -38.57 -26.91
CA SER A 216 27.47 -39.65 -25.88
C SER A 216 27.66 -41.01 -26.51
N ILE A 217 26.89 -41.31 -27.58
CA ILE A 217 27.04 -42.58 -28.30
C ILE A 217 28.45 -42.68 -28.90
N ALA A 218 28.94 -41.66 -29.59
CA ALA A 218 30.28 -41.65 -30.18
C ALA A 218 31.40 -41.82 -29.13
N THR A 219 31.27 -41.16 -27.97
CA THR A 219 32.27 -41.22 -26.90
C THR A 219 32.31 -42.58 -26.23
N PHE A 220 31.16 -43.17 -25.93
CA PHE A 220 31.09 -44.43 -25.19
C PHE A 220 31.18 -45.67 -26.09
N SER A 221 30.92 -45.59 -27.41
CA SER A 221 31.06 -46.69 -28.33
C SER A 221 32.53 -46.97 -28.74
N GLN A 222 33.41 -46.03 -28.50
CA GLN A 222 34.85 -46.15 -28.90
C GLN A 222 35.78 -45.87 -27.70
N GLY A 223 36.91 -46.55 -27.63
CA GLY A 223 37.90 -46.38 -26.54
C GLY A 223 39.09 -45.48 -26.87
N ARG A 224 39.16 -44.87 -28.10
CA ARG A 224 40.35 -44.20 -28.59
C ARG A 224 40.45 -42.70 -28.33
N MET A 225 39.29 -42.00 -28.24
CA MET A 225 39.23 -40.53 -28.12
C MET A 225 38.55 -40.09 -26.82
N PRO A 226 39.20 -39.28 -25.96
CA PRO A 226 38.67 -38.87 -24.65
C PRO A 226 37.68 -37.72 -24.77
N PHE A 227 36.64 -37.78 -25.65
CA PHE A 227 35.67 -36.74 -25.83
C PHE A 227 34.65 -36.60 -24.68
N PHE A 228 34.70 -37.42 -23.66
CA PHE A 228 33.79 -37.41 -22.53
C PHE A 228 33.75 -36.07 -21.79
N PHE A 229 34.83 -35.28 -21.80
CA PHE A 229 34.86 -33.95 -21.21
C PHE A 229 33.96 -32.93 -21.90
N LEU A 230 33.60 -33.13 -23.19
CA LEU A 230 32.68 -32.26 -23.93
C LEU A 230 31.22 -32.47 -23.53
N ILE A 231 30.90 -33.56 -22.84
CA ILE A 231 29.54 -33.85 -22.38
C ILE A 231 29.08 -32.80 -21.37
N TYR A 232 29.93 -32.36 -20.43
CA TYR A 232 29.55 -31.38 -19.40
C TYR A 232 29.27 -29.98 -19.96
N PRO A 233 30.10 -29.38 -20.81
CA PRO A 233 29.77 -28.14 -21.46
C PRO A 233 28.42 -28.18 -22.20
N LEU A 234 28.12 -29.29 -22.86
CA LEU A 234 26.89 -29.43 -23.62
C LEU A 234 25.67 -29.57 -22.68
N ILE A 235 25.79 -30.31 -21.57
CA ILE A 235 24.77 -30.37 -20.51
C ILE A 235 24.60 -28.99 -19.87
N ALA A 236 25.68 -28.23 -19.65
CA ALA A 236 25.59 -26.88 -19.12
C ALA A 236 24.82 -25.95 -20.05
N ILE A 237 25.07 -25.98 -21.36
CA ILE A 237 24.30 -25.22 -22.36
C ILE A 237 22.81 -25.60 -22.28
N ILE A 238 22.50 -26.90 -22.22
CA ILE A 238 21.12 -27.39 -22.08
C ILE A 238 20.49 -26.89 -20.77
N LEU A 239 21.24 -26.87 -19.66
CA LEU A 239 20.78 -26.35 -18.38
C LEU A 239 20.43 -24.85 -18.46
N PHE A 240 21.32 -24.04 -19.03
CA PHE A 240 21.11 -22.60 -19.16
C PHE A 240 19.95 -22.27 -20.12
N ARG A 241 19.80 -23.02 -21.19
CA ARG A 241 18.78 -22.77 -22.22
C ARG A 241 17.40 -23.31 -21.85
N PHE A 242 17.32 -24.54 -21.34
CA PHE A 242 16.08 -25.28 -21.13
C PHE A 242 15.75 -25.58 -19.66
N GLY A 243 16.70 -25.33 -18.76
CA GLY A 243 16.54 -25.53 -17.33
C GLY A 243 16.85 -26.96 -16.85
N ILE A 244 16.69 -27.15 -15.52
CA ILE A 244 17.12 -28.36 -14.82
C ILE A 244 16.44 -29.65 -15.33
N GLY A 245 15.18 -29.55 -15.81
CA GLY A 245 14.45 -30.72 -16.30
C GLY A 245 15.13 -31.37 -17.52
N TRP A 246 15.48 -30.57 -18.50
CA TRP A 246 16.20 -31.05 -19.70
C TRP A 246 17.63 -31.47 -19.39
N ALA A 247 18.33 -30.74 -18.53
CA ALA A 247 19.67 -31.11 -18.10
C ALA A 247 19.69 -32.45 -17.37
N SER A 248 18.73 -32.71 -16.46
CA SER A 248 18.61 -33.99 -15.77
C SER A 248 18.20 -35.14 -16.71
N ALA A 249 17.30 -34.89 -17.66
CA ALA A 249 16.96 -35.87 -18.70
C ALA A 249 18.18 -36.21 -19.57
N SER A 250 18.98 -35.20 -19.90
CA SER A 250 20.25 -35.36 -20.63
C SER A 250 21.27 -36.17 -19.83
N ALA A 251 21.41 -35.88 -18.53
CA ALA A 251 22.28 -36.65 -17.64
C ALA A 251 21.80 -38.11 -17.50
N LEU A 252 20.51 -38.37 -17.45
CA LEU A 252 19.93 -39.70 -17.47
C LEU A 252 20.28 -40.46 -18.77
N PHE A 253 20.16 -39.80 -19.92
CA PHE A 253 20.53 -40.37 -21.21
C PHE A 253 22.03 -40.73 -21.25
N VAL A 254 22.89 -39.82 -20.78
CA VAL A 254 24.35 -40.08 -20.68
C VAL A 254 24.64 -41.22 -19.74
N ALA A 255 23.97 -41.30 -18.60
CA ALA A 255 24.13 -42.39 -17.64
C ALA A 255 23.73 -43.74 -18.23
N VAL A 256 22.59 -43.81 -18.92
CA VAL A 256 22.13 -45.06 -19.58
C VAL A 256 23.08 -45.49 -20.69
N THR A 257 23.45 -44.54 -21.57
CA THR A 257 24.36 -44.82 -22.69
C THR A 257 25.76 -45.22 -22.19
N GLY A 258 26.32 -44.49 -21.22
CA GLY A 258 27.61 -44.79 -20.60
C GLY A 258 27.63 -46.17 -19.93
N SER A 259 26.55 -46.50 -19.21
CA SER A 259 26.40 -47.80 -18.57
C SER A 259 26.39 -48.94 -19.58
N TYR A 260 25.58 -48.82 -20.63
CA TYR A 260 25.44 -49.83 -21.68
C TYR A 260 26.77 -50.18 -22.35
N PHE A 261 27.56 -49.18 -22.76
CA PHE A 261 28.83 -49.41 -23.43
C PHE A 261 29.94 -49.85 -22.46
N THR A 262 30.01 -49.27 -21.25
CA THR A 262 31.03 -49.62 -20.26
C THR A 262 30.93 -51.10 -19.82
N LEU A 263 29.71 -51.62 -19.67
CA LEU A 263 29.48 -53.04 -19.36
C LEU A 263 29.90 -53.99 -20.48
N ARG A 264 29.83 -53.55 -21.72
CA ARG A 264 30.35 -54.30 -22.89
C ARG A 264 31.87 -54.21 -23.06
N GLY A 265 32.56 -53.60 -22.10
CA GLY A 265 34.02 -53.39 -22.21
C GLY A 265 34.41 -52.33 -23.23
N LEU A 266 33.44 -51.48 -23.65
CA LEU A 266 33.65 -50.40 -24.62
C LEU A 266 33.76 -49.05 -23.93
N GLY A 267 34.36 -48.10 -24.60
CA GLY A 267 34.43 -46.72 -24.17
C GLY A 267 35.65 -46.37 -23.31
N PRO A 268 35.75 -45.07 -22.93
CA PRO A 268 36.95 -44.54 -22.30
C PRO A 268 37.21 -45.11 -20.90
N PHE A 269 36.15 -45.49 -20.19
CA PHE A 269 36.26 -45.99 -18.81
C PHE A 269 36.64 -47.48 -18.74
N ALA A 270 36.22 -48.27 -19.72
CA ALA A 270 36.66 -49.67 -19.83
C ALA A 270 38.17 -49.76 -20.01
N ASN A 271 38.77 -48.88 -20.79
CA ASN A 271 40.21 -48.85 -21.02
C ASN A 271 40.99 -48.26 -19.83
N ALA A 272 40.39 -47.37 -19.04
CA ALA A 272 41.02 -46.78 -17.88
C ALA A 272 41.31 -47.82 -16.78
N SER A 273 40.58 -48.92 -16.71
CA SER A 273 40.83 -50.03 -15.78
C SER A 273 42.09 -50.81 -16.08
N ALA A 274 42.62 -50.75 -17.30
CA ALA A 274 43.89 -51.34 -17.66
C ALA A 274 45.10 -50.61 -17.03
N VAL A 275 44.89 -49.35 -16.62
CA VAL A 275 45.93 -48.48 -16.02
C VAL A 275 45.71 -48.27 -14.50
N SER A 276 44.46 -48.40 -14.02
CA SER A 276 44.09 -48.16 -12.63
C SER A 276 43.49 -49.43 -11.98
N SER A 277 43.67 -49.60 -10.65
CA SER A 277 43.01 -50.64 -9.88
C SER A 277 41.52 -50.38 -9.61
N VAL A 278 40.96 -49.27 -10.15
CA VAL A 278 39.59 -48.87 -9.92
C VAL A 278 38.68 -49.50 -11.00
N PRO A 279 37.58 -50.16 -10.60
CA PRO A 279 36.63 -50.71 -11.57
C PRO A 279 36.05 -49.64 -12.52
N PRO A 280 35.85 -49.96 -13.83
CA PRO A 280 35.31 -49.05 -14.83
C PRO A 280 33.97 -48.46 -14.42
N THR A 281 33.15 -49.23 -13.73
CA THR A 281 31.83 -48.86 -13.20
C THR A 281 31.93 -47.72 -12.19
N VAL A 282 32.93 -47.77 -11.29
CA VAL A 282 33.16 -46.72 -10.28
C VAL A 282 33.59 -45.41 -10.95
N ILE A 283 34.44 -45.50 -11.99
CA ILE A 283 34.86 -44.30 -12.74
C ILE A 283 33.66 -43.63 -13.44
N LEU A 284 32.81 -44.44 -14.07
CA LEU A 284 31.57 -43.96 -14.67
C LEU A 284 30.61 -43.32 -13.63
N GLN A 285 30.47 -43.98 -12.46
CA GLN A 285 29.64 -43.42 -11.35
C GLN A 285 30.16 -42.07 -10.87
N LEU A 286 31.47 -41.91 -10.68
CA LEU A 286 32.10 -40.65 -10.31
C LEU A 286 31.91 -39.59 -11.41
N PHE A 287 32.01 -39.98 -12.66
CA PHE A 287 31.73 -39.07 -13.78
C PHE A 287 30.28 -38.55 -13.74
N ILE A 288 29.29 -39.44 -13.60
CA ILE A 288 27.89 -39.06 -13.54
C ILE A 288 27.60 -38.21 -12.29
N ALA A 289 28.15 -38.59 -11.14
CA ALA A 289 28.02 -37.86 -9.88
C ALA A 289 28.55 -36.42 -10.01
N SER A 290 29.73 -36.23 -10.63
CA SER A 290 30.29 -34.89 -10.86
C SER A 290 29.41 -34.05 -11.81
N GLY A 291 28.81 -34.66 -12.84
CA GLY A 291 27.84 -34.01 -13.73
C GLY A 291 26.58 -33.57 -13.00
N MET A 292 26.03 -34.42 -12.13
CA MET A 292 24.87 -34.09 -11.33
C MET A 292 25.17 -32.98 -10.31
N PHE A 293 26.33 -33.01 -9.68
CA PHE A 293 26.79 -31.93 -8.81
C PHE A 293 26.84 -30.59 -9.56
N MET A 294 27.43 -30.59 -10.76
CA MET A 294 27.46 -29.40 -11.63
C MET A 294 26.06 -28.91 -11.96
N ILE A 295 25.13 -29.79 -12.35
CA ILE A 295 23.74 -29.44 -12.69
C ILE A 295 23.06 -28.80 -11.48
N TYR A 296 23.16 -29.39 -10.29
CA TYR A 296 22.53 -28.86 -9.09
C TYR A 296 23.14 -27.52 -8.66
N ALA A 297 24.47 -27.41 -8.65
CA ALA A 297 25.16 -26.18 -8.29
C ALA A 297 24.81 -25.03 -9.25
N ALA A 298 24.93 -25.26 -10.55
CA ALA A 298 24.63 -24.26 -11.56
C ALA A 298 23.14 -23.88 -11.58
N SER A 299 22.23 -24.86 -11.42
CA SER A 299 20.78 -24.59 -11.32
C SER A 299 20.46 -23.71 -10.12
N THR A 300 21.09 -23.93 -8.98
CA THR A 300 20.91 -23.14 -7.76
C THR A 300 21.36 -21.69 -7.95
N VAL A 301 22.56 -21.49 -8.52
CA VAL A 301 23.10 -20.15 -8.80
C VAL A 301 22.20 -19.41 -9.78
N MET A 302 21.79 -20.07 -10.85
CA MET A 302 20.95 -19.47 -11.88
C MET A 302 19.57 -19.04 -11.34
N GLU A 303 18.94 -19.85 -10.50
CA GLU A 303 17.63 -19.51 -9.94
C GLU A 303 17.75 -18.36 -8.93
N ASN A 304 18.81 -18.34 -8.11
CA ASN A 304 19.07 -17.21 -7.21
C ASN A 304 19.28 -15.92 -7.99
N LEU A 305 20.05 -15.98 -9.08
CA LEU A 305 20.25 -14.81 -9.95
C LEU A 305 18.94 -14.33 -10.57
N ARG A 306 18.13 -15.23 -11.12
CA ARG A 306 16.82 -14.92 -11.68
C ARG A 306 15.85 -14.37 -10.62
N ALA A 307 15.88 -14.90 -9.41
CA ALA A 307 15.05 -14.39 -8.31
C ALA A 307 15.44 -12.96 -7.92
N THR A 308 16.75 -12.67 -7.88
CA THR A 308 17.27 -11.32 -7.59
C THR A 308 16.90 -10.35 -8.70
N GLU A 309 17.05 -10.74 -9.97
CA GLU A 309 16.68 -9.93 -11.12
C GLU A 309 15.17 -9.58 -11.13
N ARG A 310 14.30 -10.59 -10.91
CA ARG A 310 12.85 -10.36 -10.79
C ARG A 310 12.50 -9.42 -9.64
N LYS A 311 13.19 -9.56 -8.50
CA LYS A 311 13.01 -8.68 -7.35
C LYS A 311 13.42 -7.25 -7.69
N LEU A 312 14.55 -7.08 -8.36
CA LEU A 312 15.01 -5.77 -8.80
C LEU A 312 14.03 -5.14 -9.80
N GLN A 313 13.59 -5.89 -10.82
CA GLN A 313 12.58 -5.43 -11.78
C GLN A 313 11.27 -5.04 -11.10
N SER A 314 10.82 -5.80 -10.09
CA SER A 314 9.60 -5.46 -9.34
C SER A 314 9.75 -4.17 -8.52
N ILE A 315 10.93 -3.94 -7.94
CA ILE A 315 11.22 -2.70 -7.20
C ILE A 315 11.25 -1.50 -8.16
N VAL A 316 11.91 -1.64 -9.32
CA VAL A 316 11.96 -0.58 -10.34
C VAL A 316 10.55 -0.28 -10.87
N ALA A 317 9.76 -1.31 -11.18
CA ALA A 317 8.38 -1.13 -11.63
C ALA A 317 7.50 -0.45 -10.57
N LEU A 318 7.66 -0.83 -9.29
CA LEU A 318 6.95 -0.17 -8.18
C LEU A 318 7.36 1.29 -8.04
N HIS A 319 8.66 1.58 -8.14
CA HIS A 319 9.17 2.95 -8.10
C HIS A 319 8.56 3.80 -9.22
N HIS A 320 8.55 3.29 -10.47
CA HIS A 320 7.89 3.97 -11.59
C HIS A 320 6.39 4.18 -11.34
N LEU A 321 5.68 3.15 -10.88
CA LEU A 321 4.25 3.28 -10.58
C LEU A 321 3.95 4.36 -9.54
N VAL A 322 4.73 4.45 -8.48
CA VAL A 322 4.56 5.45 -7.42
C VAL A 322 4.86 6.85 -7.92
N THR A 323 5.97 7.02 -8.63
CA THR A 323 6.42 8.35 -9.11
C THR A 323 5.60 8.87 -10.28
N GLU A 324 5.19 8.00 -11.22
CA GLU A 324 4.39 8.42 -12.38
C GLU A 324 2.92 8.70 -12.03
N ASN A 325 2.33 7.95 -11.09
CA ASN A 325 0.94 8.13 -10.71
C ASN A 325 0.74 9.11 -9.54
N SER A 326 1.81 9.58 -8.91
CA SER A 326 1.72 10.64 -7.91
C SER A 326 1.15 11.91 -8.54
N ARG A 327 0.18 12.53 -7.86
CA ARG A 327 -0.29 13.88 -8.22
C ARG A 327 0.64 14.96 -7.69
N ASP A 328 1.37 14.65 -6.63
CA ASP A 328 2.33 15.55 -6.03
C ASP A 328 3.66 15.47 -6.79
N VAL A 329 4.29 16.60 -7.00
CA VAL A 329 5.62 16.66 -7.62
C VAL A 329 6.65 16.27 -6.58
N ILE A 330 7.52 15.33 -6.95
CA ILE A 330 8.66 14.89 -6.13
C ILE A 330 9.91 15.50 -6.73
N VAL A 331 10.64 16.25 -5.93
CA VAL A 331 11.92 16.86 -6.32
C VAL A 331 13.01 16.44 -5.34
N LEU A 332 14.10 15.91 -5.85
CA LEU A 332 15.34 15.73 -5.10
C LEU A 332 16.33 16.80 -5.53
N SER A 333 16.92 17.49 -4.56
CA SER A 333 17.92 18.52 -4.82
C SER A 333 19.00 18.53 -3.74
N ASP A 334 20.13 19.14 -4.05
CA ASP A 334 21.12 19.51 -3.05
C ASP A 334 20.73 20.82 -2.33
N PHE A 335 21.49 21.20 -1.31
CA PHE A 335 21.27 22.47 -0.59
C PHE A 335 21.68 23.71 -1.41
N ARG A 336 22.27 23.53 -2.58
CA ARG A 336 22.57 24.61 -3.52
C ARG A 336 21.44 24.85 -4.51
N GLY A 337 20.38 23.99 -4.46
CA GLY A 337 19.22 24.07 -5.33
C GLY A 337 19.37 23.34 -6.67
N ASN A 338 20.47 22.59 -6.87
CA ASN A 338 20.64 21.74 -8.04
C ASN A 338 19.73 20.51 -7.89
N ARG A 339 18.89 20.26 -8.88
CA ARG A 339 17.96 19.12 -8.88
C ARG A 339 18.66 17.88 -9.43
N SER A 340 18.56 16.78 -8.70
CA SER A 340 19.02 15.46 -9.15
C SER A 340 17.88 14.60 -9.69
N TYR A 341 16.63 14.96 -9.38
CA TYR A 341 15.44 14.27 -9.85
C TYR A 341 14.21 15.16 -9.76
N VAL A 342 13.36 15.10 -10.77
CA VAL A 342 12.03 15.73 -10.80
C VAL A 342 11.02 14.72 -11.36
N SER A 343 9.95 14.44 -10.60
CA SER A 343 8.94 13.49 -11.07
C SER A 343 8.13 14.05 -12.25
N PRO A 344 7.57 13.19 -13.14
CA PRO A 344 6.73 13.61 -14.27
C PRO A 344 5.47 14.40 -13.89
N ALA A 345 5.11 14.42 -12.60
CA ALA A 345 4.03 15.25 -12.07
C ALA A 345 4.30 16.76 -12.26
N ALA A 346 5.54 17.19 -12.40
CA ALA A 346 5.91 18.59 -12.66
C ALA A 346 5.35 19.09 -14.00
N GLU A 347 5.36 18.24 -15.02
CA GLU A 347 4.76 18.57 -16.32
C GLU A 347 3.23 18.69 -16.23
N ARG A 348 2.58 17.77 -15.50
CA ARG A 348 1.12 17.81 -15.29
C ARG A 348 0.66 19.00 -14.45
N MET A 349 1.42 19.38 -13.41
CA MET A 349 1.07 20.46 -12.48
C MET A 349 1.43 21.84 -13.06
N GLY A 350 2.65 21.99 -13.56
CA GLY A 350 3.23 23.28 -13.93
C GLY A 350 3.57 23.45 -15.42
N GLY A 351 3.50 22.36 -16.21
CA GLY A 351 3.92 22.35 -17.61
C GLY A 351 5.44 22.27 -17.78
N TRP A 352 6.18 22.00 -16.71
CA TRP A 352 7.63 21.95 -16.71
C TRP A 352 8.12 20.52 -16.94
N LYS A 353 8.90 20.29 -17.98
CA LYS A 353 9.71 19.08 -18.13
C LYS A 353 10.99 19.21 -17.33
N GLU A 354 11.62 18.10 -16.99
CA GLU A 354 12.89 18.07 -16.26
C GLU A 354 13.98 18.93 -16.93
N GLU A 355 14.10 18.79 -18.26
CA GLU A 355 15.04 19.56 -19.10
C GLU A 355 14.80 21.09 -19.04
N ASP A 356 13.54 21.51 -18.95
CA ASP A 356 13.16 22.92 -18.87
C ASP A 356 13.55 23.54 -17.51
N LEU A 357 13.73 22.72 -16.47
CA LEU A 357 14.02 23.17 -15.11
C LEU A 357 15.52 23.30 -14.81
N GLU A 358 16.38 22.71 -15.65
CA GLU A 358 17.84 22.77 -15.46
C GLU A 358 18.39 24.21 -15.35
N PRO A 359 17.95 25.21 -16.15
CA PRO A 359 18.50 26.56 -16.10
C PRO A 359 18.05 27.36 -14.87
N TYR A 360 17.03 26.89 -14.12
CA TYR A 360 16.43 27.65 -13.03
C TYR A 360 16.87 27.10 -11.67
N HIS A 361 17.28 27.97 -10.77
CA HIS A 361 17.40 27.66 -9.36
C HIS A 361 16.00 27.41 -8.75
N SER A 362 15.89 26.56 -7.73
CA SER A 362 14.58 26.23 -7.14
C SER A 362 13.82 27.45 -6.63
N LEU A 363 14.52 28.45 -6.10
CA LEU A 363 13.92 29.72 -5.62
C LEU A 363 13.46 30.66 -6.75
N ASP A 364 13.97 30.49 -7.98
CA ASP A 364 13.55 31.34 -9.11
C ASP A 364 12.10 31.09 -9.52
N LEU A 365 11.60 29.90 -9.22
CA LEU A 365 10.20 29.52 -9.47
C LEU A 365 9.25 30.01 -8.39
N VAL A 366 9.75 30.38 -7.20
CA VAL A 366 8.95 30.87 -6.08
C VAL A 366 8.62 32.35 -6.29
N HIS A 367 7.36 32.73 -5.95
CA HIS A 367 6.94 34.12 -6.01
C HIS A 367 7.86 35.02 -5.16
N PRO A 368 8.25 36.22 -5.63
CA PRO A 368 9.20 37.09 -4.91
C PRO A 368 8.84 37.33 -3.43
N GLU A 369 7.57 37.55 -3.13
CA GLU A 369 7.09 37.78 -1.76
C GLU A 369 7.24 36.57 -0.84
N ASP A 370 7.21 35.34 -1.41
CA ASP A 370 7.24 34.10 -0.64
C ASP A 370 8.68 33.57 -0.45
N ARG A 371 9.66 34.08 -1.21
CA ARG A 371 11.07 33.61 -1.22
C ARG A 371 11.71 33.60 0.16
N GLN A 372 11.54 34.67 0.92
CA GLN A 372 12.14 34.80 2.25
C GLN A 372 11.63 33.71 3.21
N GLY A 373 10.33 33.35 3.12
CA GLY A 373 9.74 32.27 3.90
C GLY A 373 10.33 30.90 3.56
N VAL A 374 10.50 30.63 2.25
CA VAL A 374 11.09 29.40 1.76
C VAL A 374 12.58 29.30 2.14
N GLU A 375 13.36 30.37 2.01
CA GLU A 375 14.79 30.43 2.42
C GLU A 375 14.96 30.15 3.92
N LYS A 376 14.11 30.75 4.76
CA LYS A 376 14.11 30.50 6.21
C LYS A 376 13.88 29.04 6.54
N ALA A 377 12.91 28.41 5.87
CA ALA A 377 12.61 27.00 6.09
C ALA A 377 13.71 26.07 5.59
N LEU A 378 14.33 26.36 4.45
CA LEU A 378 15.52 25.65 3.97
C LEU A 378 16.72 25.80 4.93
N GLY A 379 16.86 26.97 5.53
CA GLY A 379 17.88 27.25 6.57
C GLY A 379 17.65 26.40 7.83
N MET A 380 16.40 26.28 8.28
CA MET A 380 16.01 25.44 9.42
C MET A 380 16.27 23.96 9.11
N LEU A 381 15.83 23.47 7.95
CA LEU A 381 16.07 22.09 7.51
C LEU A 381 17.57 21.74 7.51
N ARG A 382 18.41 22.69 7.05
CA ARG A 382 19.87 22.50 7.00
C ARG A 382 20.51 22.44 8.39
N SER A 383 20.00 23.21 9.35
CA SER A 383 20.59 23.32 10.70
C SER A 383 20.08 22.26 11.66
N SER A 384 18.79 21.94 11.64
CA SER A 384 18.16 20.99 12.58
C SER A 384 17.88 19.61 11.98
N GLY A 385 17.83 19.50 10.63
CA GLY A 385 17.38 18.30 9.95
C GLY A 385 15.86 18.08 10.04
N GLU A 386 15.12 18.93 10.76
CA GLU A 386 13.67 18.83 10.89
C GLU A 386 12.98 19.26 9.60
N GLY A 387 12.02 18.44 9.17
CA GLY A 387 11.20 18.73 7.99
C GLY A 387 10.37 20.00 8.16
N ALA A 388 10.11 20.71 7.06
CA ALA A 388 9.30 21.91 7.04
C ALA A 388 8.13 21.77 6.05
N LEU A 389 6.96 22.30 6.45
CA LEU A 389 5.79 22.41 5.58
C LEU A 389 5.54 23.89 5.29
N ILE A 390 5.47 24.26 4.01
CA ILE A 390 5.35 25.65 3.59
C ILE A 390 4.30 25.78 2.51
N GLU A 391 3.44 26.78 2.61
CA GLU A 391 2.57 27.21 1.53
C GLU A 391 3.19 28.40 0.81
N CYS A 392 3.39 28.28 -0.50
CA CYS A 392 3.95 29.35 -1.31
C CYS A 392 3.37 29.35 -2.73
N ARG A 393 3.58 30.41 -3.45
CA ARG A 393 3.20 30.53 -4.86
C ARG A 393 4.37 30.14 -5.75
N VAL A 394 4.13 29.24 -6.70
CA VAL A 394 5.13 28.75 -7.65
C VAL A 394 4.68 29.05 -9.08
N ARG A 395 5.64 29.50 -9.91
CA ARG A 395 5.44 29.87 -11.30
C ARG A 395 5.35 28.64 -12.20
N LYS A 396 4.27 28.57 -12.99
CA LYS A 396 4.12 27.63 -14.12
C LYS A 396 4.93 28.08 -15.32
N LYS A 397 5.15 27.17 -16.27
CA LYS A 397 5.85 27.46 -17.54
C LYS A 397 5.17 28.58 -18.36
N ASN A 398 3.85 28.74 -18.23
CA ASN A 398 3.09 29.82 -18.87
C ASN A 398 3.15 31.18 -18.13
N GLY A 399 3.99 31.30 -17.10
CA GLY A 399 4.18 32.53 -16.31
C GLY A 399 3.15 32.76 -15.19
N LYS A 400 2.05 32.00 -15.11
CA LYS A 400 1.05 32.12 -14.03
C LYS A 400 1.54 31.47 -12.75
N TYR A 401 1.11 32.00 -11.61
CA TYR A 401 1.40 31.43 -10.29
C TYR A 401 0.26 30.53 -9.82
N ILE A 402 0.64 29.45 -9.12
CA ILE A 402 -0.27 28.56 -8.41
C ILE A 402 0.16 28.46 -6.95
N TRP A 403 -0.83 28.24 -6.07
CA TRP A 403 -0.55 27.92 -4.68
C TRP A 403 -0.13 26.46 -4.53
N VAL A 404 1.00 26.26 -3.89
CA VAL A 404 1.48 24.92 -3.58
C VAL A 404 1.79 24.79 -2.09
N GLU A 405 1.64 23.58 -1.59
CA GLU A 405 2.13 23.13 -0.31
C GLU A 405 3.41 22.34 -0.58
N SER A 406 4.50 22.79 -0.03
CA SER A 406 5.85 22.22 -0.19
C SER A 406 6.29 21.58 1.12
N SER A 407 6.42 20.26 1.13
CA SER A 407 6.90 19.46 2.27
C SER A 407 8.37 19.11 2.07
N LEU A 408 9.23 19.71 2.83
CA LEU A 408 10.68 19.59 2.76
C LEU A 408 11.19 18.56 3.77
N HIS A 409 11.96 17.58 3.32
CA HIS A 409 12.58 16.56 4.15
C HIS A 409 14.07 16.45 3.85
N ALA A 410 14.87 16.26 4.89
CA ALA A 410 16.30 16.00 4.73
C ALA A 410 16.53 14.57 4.22
N VAL A 411 17.41 14.43 3.23
CA VAL A 411 17.88 13.14 2.74
C VAL A 411 19.27 12.89 3.31
N ASN A 412 19.40 11.80 4.06
CA ASN A 412 20.66 11.41 4.69
C ASN A 412 21.35 10.33 3.86
N ASP A 413 22.66 10.39 3.76
CA ASP A 413 23.47 9.29 3.25
C ASP A 413 23.37 8.09 4.21
N PRO A 414 22.95 6.91 3.72
CA PRO A 414 22.72 5.75 4.57
C PRO A 414 24.00 5.20 5.23
N THR A 415 25.19 5.57 4.74
CA THR A 415 26.47 5.08 5.25
C THR A 415 27.10 6.03 6.26
N THR A 416 26.97 7.34 6.02
CA THR A 416 27.61 8.38 6.85
C THR A 416 26.64 9.05 7.81
N GLY A 417 25.32 8.95 7.58
CA GLY A 417 24.28 9.65 8.35
C GLY A 417 24.22 11.16 8.09
N LEU A 418 25.11 11.69 7.25
CA LEU A 418 25.14 13.13 6.93
C LEU A 418 24.00 13.50 5.97
N VAL A 419 23.45 14.68 6.16
CA VAL A 419 22.43 15.23 5.27
C VAL A 419 23.07 15.60 3.93
N THR A 420 22.66 14.92 2.87
CA THR A 420 23.23 15.09 1.51
C THR A 420 22.32 15.87 0.57
N GLY A 421 21.02 15.97 0.89
CA GLY A 421 20.06 16.61 -0.01
C GLY A 421 18.73 16.90 0.63
N ILE A 422 17.81 17.36 -0.19
CA ILE A 422 16.45 17.74 0.15
C ILE A 422 15.49 16.94 -0.72
N LEU A 423 14.56 16.24 -0.10
CA LEU A 423 13.35 15.70 -0.75
C LEU A 423 12.23 16.72 -0.54
N ASN A 424 11.72 17.26 -1.63
CA ASN A 424 10.59 18.18 -1.63
C ASN A 424 9.38 17.53 -2.29
N LEU A 425 8.27 17.44 -1.56
CA LEU A 425 6.97 17.00 -2.07
C LEU A 425 6.12 18.26 -2.27
N VAL A 426 5.76 18.54 -3.52
CA VAL A 426 5.02 19.76 -3.88
C VAL A 426 3.61 19.39 -4.33
N ARG A 427 2.61 19.88 -3.62
CA ARG A 427 1.18 19.65 -3.85
C ARG A 427 0.48 20.91 -4.30
N ASP A 428 -0.32 20.87 -5.36
CA ASP A 428 -1.18 21.97 -5.78
C ASP A 428 -2.38 22.11 -4.81
N ILE A 429 -2.42 23.24 -4.10
CA ILE A 429 -3.49 23.59 -3.17
C ILE A 429 -4.37 24.73 -3.69
N SER A 430 -4.26 25.10 -4.97
CA SER A 430 -5.02 26.22 -5.55
C SER A 430 -6.53 26.07 -5.37
N LYS A 431 -7.06 24.84 -5.51
CA LYS A 431 -8.48 24.57 -5.28
C LYS A 431 -8.87 24.79 -3.82
N ARG A 432 -8.01 24.40 -2.87
CA ARG A 432 -8.23 24.61 -1.43
C ARG A 432 -8.28 26.11 -1.13
N LYS A 433 -7.31 26.89 -1.61
CA LYS A 433 -7.27 28.34 -1.41
C LYS A 433 -8.48 29.08 -1.98
N ILE A 434 -8.95 28.69 -3.16
CA ILE A 434 -10.17 29.24 -3.76
C ILE A 434 -11.40 28.91 -2.89
N ALA A 435 -11.50 27.70 -2.35
CA ALA A 435 -12.61 27.31 -1.49
C ALA A 435 -12.60 28.04 -0.15
N GLU A 436 -11.43 28.20 0.47
CA GLU A 436 -11.22 28.98 1.69
C GLU A 436 -11.67 30.44 1.49
N GLN A 437 -11.24 31.07 0.38
CA GLN A 437 -11.62 32.45 0.07
C GLN A 437 -13.13 32.59 -0.13
N LYS A 438 -13.76 31.68 -0.90
CA LYS A 438 -15.21 31.69 -1.10
C LYS A 438 -15.99 31.52 0.21
N LEU A 439 -15.51 30.67 1.10
CA LEU A 439 -16.12 30.48 2.42
C LEU A 439 -16.03 31.75 3.24
N GLN A 440 -14.89 32.41 3.22
CA GLN A 440 -14.68 33.68 3.93
C GLN A 440 -15.56 34.78 3.37
N ASP A 441 -15.66 34.90 2.03
CA ASP A 441 -16.53 35.86 1.37
C ASP A 441 -18.00 35.59 1.70
N ALA A 442 -18.43 34.34 1.73
CA ALA A 442 -19.81 33.95 2.10
C ALA A 442 -20.10 34.26 3.58
N TYR A 443 -19.10 34.03 4.47
CA TYR A 443 -19.23 34.37 5.89
C TYR A 443 -19.43 35.89 6.08
N HIS A 444 -18.61 36.72 5.42
CA HIS A 444 -18.75 38.18 5.46
C HIS A 444 -20.08 38.63 4.89
N ALA A 445 -20.54 38.05 3.77
CA ALA A 445 -21.84 38.36 3.20
C ALA A 445 -23.00 37.99 4.17
N LEU A 446 -22.90 36.87 4.88
CA LEU A 446 -23.89 36.45 5.88
C LEU A 446 -23.91 37.40 7.09
N GLU A 447 -22.73 37.83 7.56
CA GLU A 447 -22.56 38.79 8.64
C GLU A 447 -23.15 40.14 8.25
N GLU A 448 -23.04 40.55 6.98
CA GLU A 448 -23.66 41.74 6.43
C GLU A 448 -25.20 41.67 6.40
N LEU A 449 -25.77 40.51 6.20
CA LEU A 449 -27.22 40.31 6.18
C LEU A 449 -27.86 40.26 7.59
N SER A 450 -27.07 40.10 8.64
CA SER A 450 -27.58 40.06 10.01
C SER A 450 -27.91 41.48 10.50
N LEU A 451 -29.20 41.79 10.73
CA LEU A 451 -29.71 43.08 11.20
C LEU A 451 -30.05 43.09 12.69
N THR A 452 -29.76 42.00 13.40
CA THR A 452 -30.09 41.85 14.83
C THR A 452 -28.82 41.67 15.68
N ASP A 453 -28.87 42.22 16.91
CA ASP A 453 -27.82 41.95 17.92
C ASP A 453 -27.99 40.52 18.48
N PRO A 454 -26.92 39.71 18.49
CA PRO A 454 -27.03 38.31 18.91
C PRO A 454 -27.34 38.14 20.41
N LEU A 455 -26.99 39.09 21.26
CA LEU A 455 -27.22 39.03 22.70
C LEU A 455 -28.65 39.38 23.08
N THR A 456 -29.12 40.56 22.59
CA THR A 456 -30.40 41.16 23.00
C THR A 456 -31.54 40.88 22.03
N ARG A 457 -31.24 40.36 20.82
CA ARG A 457 -32.20 40.14 19.72
C ARG A 457 -32.87 41.43 19.22
N LEU A 458 -32.45 42.58 19.68
CA LEU A 458 -32.84 43.88 19.14
C LEU A 458 -32.19 44.13 17.77
N ALA A 459 -32.59 45.19 17.08
CA ALA A 459 -31.82 45.68 15.96
C ALA A 459 -30.38 45.99 16.36
N ASN A 460 -29.40 45.63 15.51
CA ASN A 460 -28.03 46.01 15.73
C ASN A 460 -27.75 47.44 15.22
N ARG A 461 -26.53 47.93 15.46
CA ARG A 461 -26.09 49.26 15.03
C ARG A 461 -26.31 49.51 13.54
N ARG A 462 -26.03 48.51 12.70
CA ARG A 462 -26.24 48.61 11.25
C ARG A 462 -27.72 48.83 10.87
N HIS A 463 -28.63 48.06 11.48
CA HIS A 463 -30.04 48.20 11.26
C HIS A 463 -30.57 49.57 11.77
N PHE A 464 -30.03 50.02 12.91
CA PHE A 464 -30.30 51.37 13.42
C PHE A 464 -29.90 52.44 12.39
N ASP A 465 -28.66 52.40 11.86
CA ASP A 465 -28.15 53.38 10.91
C ASP A 465 -29.00 53.41 9.63
N GLN A 466 -29.42 52.24 9.12
CA GLN A 466 -30.31 52.11 7.97
C GLN A 466 -31.70 52.70 8.25
N CYS A 467 -32.26 52.40 9.43
CA CYS A 467 -33.57 52.89 9.84
C CYS A 467 -33.55 54.41 9.98
N VAL A 468 -32.56 54.98 10.70
CA VAL A 468 -32.43 56.42 10.85
C VAL A 468 -32.33 57.13 9.51
N ALA A 469 -31.51 56.58 8.58
CA ALA A 469 -31.34 57.17 7.27
C ALA A 469 -32.66 57.14 6.45
N SER A 470 -33.40 56.05 6.52
CA SER A 470 -34.69 55.91 5.82
C SER A 470 -35.78 56.76 6.40
N GLU A 471 -35.93 56.81 7.75
CA GLU A 471 -36.94 57.60 8.43
C GLU A 471 -36.61 59.09 8.40
N TRP A 472 -35.34 59.50 8.34
CA TRP A 472 -34.90 60.85 8.09
C TRP A 472 -35.42 61.39 6.74
N GLN A 473 -35.25 60.60 5.67
CA GLN A 473 -35.71 60.93 4.33
C GLN A 473 -37.29 60.99 4.26
N ARG A 474 -37.91 60.06 5.02
CA ARG A 474 -39.36 60.02 5.09
C ARG A 474 -39.92 61.24 5.85
N ALA A 475 -39.43 61.55 7.05
CA ALA A 475 -39.76 62.65 7.91
C ALA A 475 -39.60 64.02 7.17
N ARG A 476 -38.50 64.15 6.38
CA ARG A 476 -38.24 65.30 5.55
C ARG A 476 -39.32 65.51 4.43
N ARG A 477 -39.74 64.39 3.78
CA ARG A 477 -40.76 64.47 2.72
C ARG A 477 -42.17 64.80 3.23
N GLU A 478 -42.45 64.28 4.43
CA GLU A 478 -43.78 64.42 5.05
C GLU A 478 -43.89 65.62 5.99
N ASP A 479 -42.78 66.39 6.16
CA ASP A 479 -42.67 67.53 7.09
C ASP A 479 -43.09 67.13 8.53
N ARG A 480 -42.61 66.00 8.99
CA ARG A 480 -42.97 65.42 10.28
C ARG A 480 -41.76 65.31 11.21
N PRO A 481 -42.00 65.34 12.53
CA PRO A 481 -40.93 65.18 13.49
C PRO A 481 -40.36 63.74 13.51
N LEU A 482 -39.02 63.62 13.62
CA LEU A 482 -38.32 62.40 13.89
C LEU A 482 -37.64 62.58 15.24
N SER A 483 -37.90 61.64 16.17
CA SER A 483 -37.29 61.65 17.48
C SER A 483 -36.35 60.45 17.64
N LEU A 484 -35.33 60.66 18.42
CA LEU A 484 -34.33 59.63 18.76
C LEU A 484 -34.06 59.65 20.28
N LEU A 485 -34.05 58.49 20.87
CA LEU A 485 -33.55 58.31 22.24
C LEU A 485 -32.22 57.56 22.17
N LEU A 486 -31.21 58.09 22.83
CA LEU A 486 -30.00 57.33 23.17
C LEU A 486 -30.05 57.01 24.65
N VAL A 487 -29.78 55.76 24.98
CA VAL A 487 -29.94 55.19 26.32
C VAL A 487 -28.64 54.54 26.71
N ASP A 488 -28.16 54.85 27.90
CA ASP A 488 -26.96 54.24 28.46
C ASP A 488 -27.28 53.70 29.86
N VAL A 489 -26.74 52.50 30.15
CA VAL A 489 -26.98 51.86 31.44
C VAL A 489 -26.00 52.42 32.49
N ASP A 490 -26.57 53.09 33.51
CA ASP A 490 -25.79 53.76 34.54
C ASP A 490 -24.92 52.77 35.33
N TRP A 491 -23.65 53.11 35.48
CA TRP A 491 -22.65 52.34 36.23
C TRP A 491 -22.47 50.90 35.75
N PHE A 492 -22.74 50.61 34.47
CA PHE A 492 -22.71 49.23 33.96
C PHE A 492 -21.32 48.56 34.05
N LYS A 493 -20.25 49.33 33.88
CA LYS A 493 -18.90 48.81 34.16
C LYS A 493 -18.75 48.30 35.59
N SER A 494 -19.20 49.09 36.58
CA SER A 494 -19.15 48.66 37.99
C SER A 494 -20.08 47.46 38.27
N TYR A 495 -21.20 47.35 37.53
CA TYR A 495 -22.07 46.19 37.56
C TYR A 495 -21.29 44.92 37.11
N ASN A 496 -20.61 45.00 35.99
CA ASN A 496 -19.81 43.90 35.45
C ASN A 496 -18.66 43.54 36.41
N ASP A 497 -17.98 44.53 36.98
CA ASP A 497 -16.89 44.33 37.91
C ASP A 497 -17.37 43.63 39.21
N THR A 498 -18.61 43.88 39.65
CA THR A 498 -19.21 43.30 40.85
C THR A 498 -19.81 41.91 40.60
N TYR A 499 -20.53 41.71 39.50
CA TYR A 499 -21.36 40.52 39.29
C TYR A 499 -20.84 39.63 38.16
N GLY A 500 -19.81 40.06 37.42
CA GLY A 500 -19.24 39.35 36.26
C GLY A 500 -20.02 39.57 34.95
N HIS A 501 -19.35 39.37 33.83
CA HIS A 501 -19.90 39.65 32.47
C HIS A 501 -21.18 38.83 32.14
N LEU A 502 -21.28 37.59 32.65
CA LEU A 502 -22.49 36.78 32.39
C LEU A 502 -23.75 37.39 33.04
N ARG A 503 -23.59 38.00 34.21
CA ARG A 503 -24.68 38.74 34.86
C ARG A 503 -24.97 40.04 34.12
N GLY A 504 -23.94 40.72 33.63
CA GLY A 504 -24.09 41.91 32.75
C GLY A 504 -24.85 41.61 31.49
N ASP A 505 -24.54 40.52 30.80
CA ASP A 505 -25.28 40.04 29.62
C ASP A 505 -26.75 39.76 29.92
N SER A 506 -27.04 39.14 31.10
CA SER A 506 -28.43 38.93 31.55
C SER A 506 -29.16 40.26 31.85
N CYS A 507 -28.46 41.24 32.46
CA CYS A 507 -28.98 42.56 32.67
C CYS A 507 -29.37 43.27 31.37
N LEU A 508 -28.47 43.24 30.35
CA LEU A 508 -28.77 43.84 29.05
C LEU A 508 -29.96 43.19 28.34
N LYS A 509 -30.11 41.85 28.48
CA LYS A 509 -31.31 41.15 27.97
C LYS A 509 -32.58 41.63 28.65
N GLN A 510 -32.59 41.76 29.96
CA GLN A 510 -33.75 42.23 30.70
C GLN A 510 -34.08 43.70 30.38
N ILE A 511 -33.08 44.58 30.19
CA ILE A 511 -33.29 45.95 29.74
C ILE A 511 -33.91 45.96 28.34
N SER A 512 -33.42 45.09 27.43
CA SER A 512 -33.98 45.00 26.08
C SER A 512 -35.43 44.55 26.04
N GLU A 513 -35.83 43.63 26.95
CA GLU A 513 -37.20 43.18 27.13
C GLU A 513 -38.10 44.33 27.60
N VAL A 514 -37.63 45.12 28.59
CA VAL A 514 -38.35 46.30 29.08
C VAL A 514 -38.53 47.32 27.94
N MET A 515 -37.48 47.65 27.24
CA MET A 515 -37.54 48.61 26.13
C MET A 515 -38.53 48.17 25.05
N THR A 516 -38.50 46.88 24.69
CA THR A 516 -39.42 46.31 23.69
C THR A 516 -40.89 46.32 24.18
N SER A 517 -41.09 46.09 25.49
CA SER A 517 -42.44 46.12 26.07
C SER A 517 -43.07 47.53 26.13
N VAL A 518 -42.24 48.56 26.25
CA VAL A 518 -42.70 49.97 26.25
C VAL A 518 -42.84 50.54 24.84
N VAL A 519 -41.90 50.17 23.96
CA VAL A 519 -41.88 50.67 22.56
C VAL A 519 -42.63 49.66 21.68
N THR A 520 -43.96 49.81 21.62
CA THR A 520 -44.82 48.81 20.94
C THR A 520 -45.45 49.34 19.62
N ARG A 521 -45.24 50.59 19.28
CA ARG A 521 -45.84 51.20 18.08
C ARG A 521 -45.14 50.64 16.82
N ALA A 522 -45.99 50.28 15.83
CA ALA A 522 -45.50 49.88 14.53
C ALA A 522 -44.76 51.03 13.84
N GLY A 523 -43.49 50.79 13.49
CA GLY A 523 -42.59 51.78 12.89
C GLY A 523 -41.50 52.30 13.87
N ASP A 524 -41.70 52.17 15.17
CA ASP A 524 -40.62 52.45 16.14
C ASP A 524 -39.58 51.33 16.13
N LEU A 525 -38.33 51.71 16.30
CA LEU A 525 -37.23 50.74 16.33
C LEU A 525 -36.46 50.83 17.65
N VAL A 526 -36.26 49.69 18.29
CA VAL A 526 -35.33 49.56 19.42
C VAL A 526 -34.08 48.85 18.94
N ALA A 527 -32.94 49.45 19.16
CA ALA A 527 -31.64 48.90 18.75
C ALA A 527 -30.64 48.86 19.90
N ARG A 528 -29.72 47.92 19.86
CA ARG A 528 -28.49 47.98 20.68
C ARG A 528 -27.45 48.74 19.88
N PHE A 529 -27.07 49.90 20.40
CA PHE A 529 -26.17 50.82 19.70
C PHE A 529 -24.69 50.39 19.86
N GLY A 530 -24.34 49.84 21.01
CA GLY A 530 -22.99 49.27 21.30
C GLY A 530 -22.79 49.08 22.79
N GLY A 531 -22.11 48.02 23.22
CA GLY A 531 -21.83 47.75 24.65
C GLY A 531 -23.07 47.78 25.51
N GLU A 532 -23.17 48.77 26.38
CA GLU A 532 -24.29 49.06 27.29
C GLU A 532 -25.27 50.14 26.73
N GLU A 533 -25.07 50.55 25.51
CA GLU A 533 -25.86 51.62 24.87
C GLU A 533 -26.98 51.05 24.02
N PHE A 534 -28.18 51.66 24.13
CA PHE A 534 -29.33 51.35 23.30
C PHE A 534 -29.84 52.62 22.60
N ALA A 535 -30.55 52.43 21.54
CA ALA A 535 -31.16 53.52 20.79
C ALA A 535 -32.63 53.21 20.49
N VAL A 536 -33.50 54.23 20.49
CA VAL A 536 -34.89 54.11 20.06
C VAL A 536 -35.20 55.16 18.99
N VAL A 537 -35.59 54.73 17.82
CA VAL A 537 -36.01 55.59 16.73
C VAL A 537 -37.54 55.70 16.78
N LEU A 538 -38.04 56.90 16.83
CA LEU A 538 -39.46 57.20 16.99
C LEU A 538 -39.94 58.13 15.82
N PRO A 539 -40.36 57.53 14.71
CA PRO A 539 -40.88 58.32 13.57
C PRO A 539 -42.22 59.04 13.93
N ASN A 540 -42.45 60.22 13.34
CA ASN A 540 -43.62 60.98 13.53
C ASN A 540 -44.03 61.16 15.03
N THR A 541 -43.03 61.44 15.86
CA THR A 541 -43.19 61.60 17.31
C THR A 541 -42.64 62.97 17.72
N THR A 542 -43.48 63.78 18.43
CA THR A 542 -43.03 65.06 18.93
C THR A 542 -42.09 64.93 20.11
N LYS A 543 -41.45 66.00 20.53
CA LYS A 543 -40.54 66.02 21.68
C LYS A 543 -41.25 65.53 22.94
N GLU A 544 -42.46 65.99 23.23
CA GLU A 544 -43.24 65.58 24.38
C GLU A 544 -43.56 64.09 24.36
N GLY A 545 -43.91 63.56 23.16
CA GLY A 545 -44.13 62.14 22.94
C GLY A 545 -42.89 61.30 23.17
N ALA A 546 -41.73 61.74 22.69
CA ALA A 546 -40.49 61.08 22.88
C ALA A 546 -40.01 61.08 24.34
N ILE A 547 -40.19 62.21 25.02
CA ILE A 547 -39.90 62.30 26.47
C ILE A 547 -40.82 61.34 27.25
N ALA A 548 -42.11 61.27 26.92
CA ALA A 548 -42.99 60.31 27.58
C ALA A 548 -42.62 58.88 27.38
N VAL A 549 -42.15 58.46 26.19
CA VAL A 549 -41.61 57.11 25.94
C VAL A 549 -40.37 56.89 26.76
N ALA A 550 -39.44 57.83 26.82
CA ALA A 550 -38.21 57.75 27.58
C ALA A 550 -38.47 57.62 29.11
N GLU A 551 -39.40 58.41 29.63
CA GLU A 551 -39.80 58.35 31.05
C GLU A 551 -40.47 57.01 31.39
N ASN A 552 -41.29 56.47 30.47
CA ASN A 552 -41.94 55.18 30.67
C ASN A 552 -40.89 54.05 30.66
N ILE A 553 -39.86 54.08 29.81
CA ILE A 553 -38.74 53.13 29.85
C ILE A 553 -38.02 53.23 31.21
N CYS A 554 -37.67 54.45 31.66
CA CYS A 554 -37.03 54.67 32.96
C CYS A 554 -37.88 54.18 34.12
N ALA A 555 -39.18 54.40 34.10
CA ALA A 555 -40.12 53.98 35.15
C ALA A 555 -40.28 52.47 35.17
N SER A 556 -40.44 51.82 34.04
CA SER A 556 -40.55 50.37 33.93
C SER A 556 -39.28 49.67 34.42
N LEU A 557 -38.12 50.20 34.05
CA LEU A 557 -36.86 49.64 34.51
C LEU A 557 -36.68 49.81 36.05
N ARG A 558 -37.08 50.94 36.59
CA ARG A 558 -37.09 51.17 38.05
C ARG A 558 -37.99 50.21 38.78
N GLN A 559 -39.14 49.86 38.24
CA GLN A 559 -40.08 48.88 38.83
C GLN A 559 -39.48 47.47 38.89
N MET A 560 -38.64 47.08 37.98
CA MET A 560 -37.95 45.77 37.99
C MET A 560 -37.00 45.60 39.19
N ARG A 561 -36.52 46.68 39.81
CA ARG A 561 -35.59 46.64 40.95
C ARG A 561 -34.43 45.69 40.79
N LEU A 562 -33.82 45.62 39.57
CA LEU A 562 -32.62 44.83 39.34
C LEU A 562 -31.49 45.30 40.30
N THR A 563 -31.06 44.44 41.20
CA THR A 563 -30.05 44.79 42.23
C THR A 563 -28.75 45.26 41.58
N HIS A 564 -28.25 46.42 42.05
CA HIS A 564 -26.96 46.98 41.62
C HIS A 564 -26.31 47.70 42.84
N GLU A 565 -25.48 46.93 43.58
CA GLU A 565 -24.89 47.42 44.85
C GLU A 565 -23.98 48.63 44.67
N ALA A 566 -23.28 48.72 43.54
CA ALA A 566 -22.40 49.87 43.22
C ALA A 566 -23.16 51.11 42.71
N ASN A 567 -24.48 51.03 42.50
CA ASN A 567 -25.28 52.17 42.17
C ASN A 567 -25.79 52.79 43.47
N PRO A 568 -25.67 54.10 43.67
CA PRO A 568 -26.19 54.79 44.87
C PRO A 568 -27.67 54.54 45.18
N LEU A 569 -28.46 54.16 44.21
CA LEU A 569 -29.89 53.84 44.37
C LEU A 569 -30.17 52.37 44.68
N GLY A 570 -29.11 51.50 44.67
CA GLY A 570 -29.19 50.07 44.93
C GLY A 570 -29.81 49.22 43.82
N TYR A 571 -30.11 49.77 42.67
CA TYR A 571 -30.69 49.06 41.54
C TYR A 571 -30.23 49.67 40.20
N VAL A 572 -30.38 48.93 39.11
CA VAL A 572 -30.02 49.34 37.73
C VAL A 572 -30.87 50.49 37.29
N THR A 573 -30.24 51.53 36.76
CA THR A 573 -30.88 52.72 36.17
C THR A 573 -30.30 53.02 34.83
N ILE A 574 -30.96 53.85 34.06
CA ILE A 574 -30.54 54.34 32.76
C ILE A 574 -30.56 55.86 32.66
N SER A 575 -29.63 56.40 31.93
CA SER A 575 -29.63 57.78 31.49
C SER A 575 -30.10 57.87 30.03
N VAL A 576 -31.06 58.72 29.74
CA VAL A 576 -31.64 58.83 28.41
C VAL A 576 -31.49 60.25 27.88
N GLY A 577 -30.90 60.34 26.67
CA GLY A 577 -30.90 61.56 25.88
C GLY A 577 -31.95 61.52 24.79
N CYS A 578 -32.79 62.52 24.75
CA CYS A 578 -33.86 62.67 23.76
C CYS A 578 -33.58 63.83 22.82
N SER A 579 -33.65 63.57 21.51
CA SER A 579 -33.61 64.62 20.49
C SER A 579 -34.77 64.50 19.56
N THR A 580 -35.26 65.61 19.05
CA THR A 580 -36.39 65.70 18.09
C THR A 580 -36.09 66.76 17.06
N ILE A 581 -36.17 66.40 15.81
CA ILE A 581 -35.97 67.32 14.68
C ILE A 581 -37.08 67.11 13.60
N ILE A 582 -37.50 68.17 12.96
CA ILE A 582 -38.16 68.11 11.66
C ILE A 582 -37.08 68.32 10.62
N PRO A 583 -36.69 67.28 9.83
CA PRO A 583 -35.57 67.38 8.93
C PRO A 583 -35.79 68.40 7.80
N VAL A 584 -34.83 69.29 7.59
CA VAL A 584 -34.85 70.28 6.50
C VAL A 584 -33.87 69.87 5.38
N ALA A 585 -34.04 70.48 4.22
CA ALA A 585 -33.12 70.20 3.09
C ALA A 585 -31.69 70.63 3.42
N GLY A 586 -30.72 69.79 3.11
CA GLY A 586 -29.29 70.03 3.39
C GLY A 586 -28.78 69.56 4.76
N ALA A 587 -29.68 69.23 5.69
CA ALA A 587 -29.25 68.67 6.99
C ALA A 587 -29.01 67.13 6.93
N HIS A 588 -28.07 66.68 7.69
CA HIS A 588 -27.71 65.24 7.82
C HIS A 588 -28.31 64.62 9.07
N SER A 589 -28.70 63.34 9.00
CA SER A 589 -29.25 62.60 10.15
C SER A 589 -28.30 62.48 11.34
N SER A 590 -27.01 62.68 11.14
CA SER A 590 -26.00 62.73 12.20
C SER A 590 -26.25 63.80 13.27
N ILE A 591 -26.92 64.90 12.91
CA ILE A 591 -27.30 65.97 13.83
C ILE A 591 -28.27 65.42 14.90
N LEU A 592 -29.26 64.61 14.51
CA LEU A 592 -30.21 64.01 15.43
C LEU A 592 -29.50 63.10 16.45
N ILE A 593 -28.49 62.31 15.98
CA ILE A 593 -27.72 61.43 16.82
C ILE A 593 -26.84 62.23 17.79
N GLN A 594 -26.18 63.26 17.27
CA GLN A 594 -25.33 64.14 18.10
C GLN A 594 -26.12 64.82 19.20
N MET A 595 -27.26 65.42 18.89
CA MET A 595 -28.15 66.07 19.88
C MET A 595 -28.64 65.06 20.97
N ALA A 596 -28.98 63.83 20.57
CA ALA A 596 -29.36 62.80 21.52
C ALA A 596 -28.20 62.40 22.46
N ASP A 597 -26.99 62.33 21.90
CA ASP A 597 -25.75 62.02 22.67
C ASP A 597 -25.43 63.12 23.66
N GLU A 598 -25.47 64.41 23.26
CA GLU A 598 -25.29 65.56 24.12
C GLU A 598 -26.32 65.62 25.26
N ALA A 599 -27.58 65.30 24.98
CA ALA A 599 -28.64 65.19 25.95
C ALA A 599 -28.44 64.01 26.91
N MET A 600 -27.99 62.85 26.41
CA MET A 600 -27.63 61.70 27.25
C MET A 600 -26.47 62.01 28.19
N TYR A 601 -25.45 62.67 27.66
CA TYR A 601 -24.32 63.14 28.49
C TYR A 601 -24.76 64.10 29.57
N ALA A 602 -25.68 65.04 29.26
CA ALA A 602 -26.27 65.95 30.23
C ALA A 602 -27.07 65.17 31.33
N ALA A 603 -27.79 64.10 30.94
CA ALA A 603 -28.51 63.22 31.90
C ALA A 603 -27.51 62.57 32.87
N LYS A 604 -26.38 62.04 32.35
CA LYS A 604 -25.32 61.46 33.17
C LYS A 604 -24.69 62.46 34.14
N LYS A 605 -24.39 63.68 33.65
CA LYS A 605 -23.76 64.74 34.47
C LYS A 605 -24.68 65.28 35.55
N ASN A 606 -25.98 65.39 35.27
CA ASN A 606 -26.98 65.94 36.21
C ASN A 606 -27.46 64.93 37.25
N GLY A 607 -26.73 63.80 37.43
CA GLY A 607 -27.03 62.81 38.53
C GLY A 607 -27.66 61.53 38.07
N ARG A 608 -27.64 61.22 36.77
CA ARG A 608 -28.10 59.94 36.17
C ARG A 608 -29.60 59.65 36.40
N ASN A 609 -30.06 58.46 36.05
CA ASN A 609 -31.44 57.97 36.29
C ASN A 609 -32.51 58.98 35.85
N ARG A 610 -32.33 59.58 34.68
CA ARG A 610 -33.22 60.63 34.17
C ARG A 610 -33.23 60.74 32.65
N VAL A 611 -34.22 61.41 32.17
CA VAL A 611 -34.34 61.86 30.78
C VAL A 611 -33.89 63.31 30.70
N CYS A 612 -33.00 63.61 29.74
CA CYS A 612 -32.72 64.97 29.33
C CYS A 612 -33.06 65.11 27.87
N SER A 613 -33.57 66.24 27.52
CA SER A 613 -33.88 66.61 26.11
C SER A 613 -33.21 67.90 25.77
N GLU A 614 -32.49 67.87 24.65
CA GLU A 614 -31.91 69.12 24.20
C GLU A 614 -33.02 70.00 23.59
N SER A 615 -33.10 71.25 24.00
CA SER A 615 -33.94 72.23 23.38
C SER A 615 -33.16 73.06 22.38
N VAL A 616 -33.10 72.58 21.13
CA VAL A 616 -32.60 73.45 20.08
C VAL A 616 -33.71 74.40 19.74
N LEU A 617 -33.58 75.63 20.22
CA LEU A 617 -34.29 76.77 19.71
C LEU A 617 -33.72 77.09 18.32
N GLY A 618 -34.51 76.78 17.32
CA GLY A 618 -34.44 77.54 16.16
C GLY A 618 -33.51 77.20 15.03
N HIS A 619 -33.98 77.57 13.88
CA HIS A 619 -33.40 77.61 12.56
C HIS A 619 -31.96 78.12 12.45
N GLU A 620 -31.41 78.81 13.43
CA GLU A 620 -30.09 79.46 13.36
C GLU A 620 -28.88 78.49 13.61
N ALA A 621 -29.05 77.41 14.36
CA ALA A 621 -27.97 76.48 14.58
C ALA A 621 -27.78 75.50 13.39
N LEU A 622 -28.75 75.32 12.53
CA LEU A 622 -28.70 74.47 11.34
C LEU A 622 -28.02 75.12 10.12
N GLN A 623 -27.72 76.41 10.17
CA GLN A 623 -27.04 77.12 9.09
C GLN A 623 -25.54 77.28 9.29
N ALA A 624 -24.99 76.81 10.45
CA ALA A 624 -23.58 77.02 10.79
C ALA A 624 -22.72 75.68 10.74
N SER A 625 -23.25 74.59 10.26
CA SER A 625 -22.56 73.39 10.00
C SER A 625 -22.70 72.98 8.50
#